data_96ce34c2eaf5d9a4a309a6479e09ff93
#
_entry.id   96ce34c2eaf5d9a4a309a6479e09ff93
#
_cell.length_a   1.000
_cell.length_b   1.000
_cell.length_c   1.000
_cell.angle_alpha   90.00
_cell.angle_beta   90.00
_cell.angle_gamma   90.00
#
_symmetry.space_group_name_H-M   'P 1'
#
loop_
_entity.id
_entity.type
_entity.pdbx_description
1 polymer ?
#
loop_
_entity_poly.entity_id
_entity_poly.type
_entity_poly.pdbx_seq_one_letter_code
_entity_poly.pdbx_strand_id
1 'polypeptide(L)'
;VLIKNYLPEKEELELLNDCLRHKINVYNAKLVSDFDSDVNSVKSLKKYTINELMFRDTISIDNPSVIDMFRKKTILVTGGAGSIGSEIVNQIAEFKPKRIVVLDQAETPLNSIQLKIAAAFPNITCEFELIDITNFQEIEMIFEKYSPDIVFHAAAYKHVPLLESNFMQAIKVNVFGTKNVLDAALKYNTKRFVFISTDKAVNPTNIMGASKRIAEIIAQSSFFKQNGNQQLQIIITRFGNVLGSNGSVVNLFEEQIQKGGPITVTHPEINRFFMTIPEACKLVLEAGTMGAGGEIFVFDMGKPIKIIDLAKNMIALSGLNYPNDIDIKIVGGRRLPLVDILKKQRPFSER
;
A
#
# COMPACT_ATOMS: atom_id res chain seq x y z
N VAL A 1 -19.04 9.16 -23.32
CA VAL A 1 -17.82 8.37 -23.49
C VAL A 1 -16.66 9.33 -23.52
N LEU A 2 -15.72 9.22 -22.58
CA LEU A 2 -14.48 9.98 -22.55
C LEU A 2 -13.35 9.07 -23.06
N ILE A 3 -12.54 9.62 -23.96
CA ILE A 3 -11.35 8.95 -24.47
C ILE A 3 -10.15 9.60 -23.74
N LYS A 4 -9.46 8.83 -22.93
CA LYS A 4 -8.32 9.27 -22.13
C LYS A 4 -7.23 9.88 -23.04
N ASN A 5 -6.60 10.98 -22.60
CA ASN A 5 -5.54 11.72 -23.27
C ASN A 5 -5.94 12.64 -24.45
N TYR A 6 -7.23 12.89 -24.69
CA TYR A 6 -7.68 13.86 -25.72
C TYR A 6 -7.90 15.28 -25.17
N LEU A 7 -8.05 15.42 -23.85
CA LEU A 7 -8.22 16.71 -23.19
C LEU A 7 -7.10 16.95 -22.19
N PRO A 8 -6.71 18.21 -21.96
CA PRO A 8 -5.89 18.56 -20.81
C PRO A 8 -6.55 18.12 -19.51
N GLU A 9 -5.76 17.65 -18.54
CA GLU A 9 -6.23 17.08 -17.26
C GLU A 9 -7.30 17.93 -16.57
N LYS A 10 -7.15 19.25 -16.60
CA LYS A 10 -8.10 20.20 -16.01
C LYS A 10 -9.46 20.21 -16.71
N GLU A 11 -9.45 20.16 -18.03
CA GLU A 11 -10.68 20.15 -18.84
C GLU A 11 -11.39 18.80 -18.76
N GLU A 12 -10.63 17.71 -18.67
CA GLU A 12 -11.17 16.36 -18.44
C GLU A 12 -11.89 16.29 -17.09
N LEU A 13 -11.29 16.88 -16.03
CA LEU A 13 -11.89 16.95 -14.70
C LEU A 13 -13.18 17.79 -14.68
N GLU A 14 -13.17 18.96 -15.32
CA GLU A 14 -14.36 19.82 -15.42
C GLU A 14 -15.50 19.10 -16.16
N LEU A 15 -15.19 18.46 -17.29
CA LEU A 15 -16.16 17.70 -18.07
C LEU A 15 -16.69 16.47 -17.29
N LEU A 16 -15.84 15.76 -16.58
CA LEU A 16 -16.26 14.66 -15.69
C LEU A 16 -17.22 15.13 -14.61
N ASN A 17 -16.86 16.22 -13.92
CA ASN A 17 -17.72 16.79 -12.90
C ASN A 17 -19.06 17.24 -13.45
N ASP A 18 -19.09 17.81 -14.65
CA ASP A 18 -20.34 18.21 -15.31
C ASP A 18 -21.15 16.99 -15.73
N CYS A 19 -20.53 15.95 -16.28
CA CYS A 19 -21.21 14.68 -16.58
C CYS A 19 -21.84 14.06 -15.33
N LEU A 20 -21.08 14.03 -14.22
CA LEU A 20 -21.57 13.49 -12.95
C LEU A 20 -22.75 14.33 -12.39
N ARG A 21 -22.68 15.67 -12.46
CA ARG A 21 -23.77 16.58 -12.05
C ARG A 21 -25.06 16.31 -12.84
N HIS A 22 -24.93 15.97 -14.11
CA HIS A 22 -26.07 15.71 -15.00
C HIS A 22 -26.46 14.24 -15.07
N LYS A 23 -25.96 13.38 -14.17
CA LYS A 23 -26.23 11.93 -14.12
C LYS A 23 -25.86 11.17 -15.41
N ILE A 24 -24.86 11.68 -16.12
CA ILE A 24 -24.35 11.02 -17.33
C ILE A 24 -23.32 10.00 -16.94
N ASN A 25 -23.55 8.73 -17.28
CA ASN A 25 -22.57 7.68 -17.06
C ASN A 25 -21.34 7.90 -17.92
N VAL A 26 -20.17 7.97 -17.29
CA VAL A 26 -18.89 8.14 -17.95
C VAL A 26 -18.18 6.79 -18.06
N TYR A 27 -17.72 6.47 -19.26
CA TYR A 27 -16.97 5.26 -19.55
C TYR A 27 -15.64 5.64 -20.17
N ASN A 28 -14.59 4.97 -19.73
CA ASN A 28 -13.28 5.05 -20.35
C ASN A 28 -13.24 4.11 -21.55
N ALA A 29 -12.89 4.63 -22.71
CA ALA A 29 -12.71 3.85 -23.95
C ALA A 29 -11.21 3.82 -24.29
N LYS A 30 -10.74 2.67 -24.79
CA LYS A 30 -9.41 2.58 -25.39
C LYS A 30 -9.38 3.36 -26.71
N LEU A 31 -8.17 3.77 -27.15
CA LEU A 31 -7.99 4.36 -28.48
C LEU A 31 -8.48 3.40 -29.57
N VAL A 32 -8.98 3.96 -30.67
CA VAL A 32 -9.48 3.18 -31.82
C VAL A 32 -8.41 2.26 -32.41
N SER A 33 -7.13 2.60 -32.28
CA SER A 33 -5.98 1.76 -32.67
C SER A 33 -5.86 0.46 -31.87
N ASP A 34 -6.49 0.39 -30.69
CA ASP A 34 -6.45 -0.77 -29.78
C ASP A 34 -7.67 -1.69 -29.94
N PHE A 35 -8.56 -1.36 -30.89
CA PHE A 35 -9.71 -2.20 -31.22
C PHE A 35 -9.29 -3.19 -32.32
N ASP A 36 -8.99 -4.43 -31.93
CA ASP A 36 -9.00 -5.54 -32.88
C ASP A 36 -10.41 -5.68 -33.48
N SER A 37 -10.44 -6.03 -34.76
CA SER A 37 -11.62 -6.06 -35.65
C SER A 37 -12.73 -7.01 -35.24
N ASP A 38 -12.73 -7.57 -34.02
CA ASP A 38 -13.76 -8.50 -33.55
C ASP A 38 -14.86 -7.80 -32.74
N VAL A 39 -16.07 -8.12 -33.12
CA VAL A 39 -17.43 -7.58 -32.85
C VAL A 39 -17.82 -7.46 -31.35
N ASN A 40 -16.92 -7.57 -30.39
CA ASN A 40 -17.18 -7.46 -28.94
C ASN A 40 -16.80 -6.10 -28.32
N SER A 41 -16.75 -5.04 -29.11
CA SER A 41 -16.28 -3.70 -28.72
C SER A 41 -17.04 -3.03 -27.56
N VAL A 42 -18.27 -3.41 -27.28
CA VAL A 42 -19.05 -2.85 -26.15
C VAL A 42 -18.57 -3.39 -24.78
N LYS A 43 -17.98 -4.58 -24.75
CA LYS A 43 -17.39 -5.16 -23.51
C LYS A 43 -16.07 -4.49 -23.09
N SER A 44 -15.46 -3.68 -23.93
CA SER A 44 -14.21 -2.96 -23.64
C SER A 44 -14.42 -1.60 -22.94
N LEU A 45 -15.66 -1.12 -22.87
CA LEU A 45 -15.99 0.10 -22.14
C LEU A 45 -15.97 -0.15 -20.63
N LYS A 46 -15.01 0.40 -19.93
CA LYS A 46 -14.95 0.35 -18.47
C LYS A 46 -15.62 1.58 -17.88
N LYS A 47 -16.51 1.38 -16.89
CA LYS A 47 -17.04 2.49 -16.11
C LYS A 47 -15.87 3.21 -15.43
N TYR A 48 -15.92 4.54 -15.43
CA TYR A 48 -14.90 5.36 -14.80
C TYR A 48 -14.80 5.03 -13.31
N THR A 49 -13.60 4.77 -12.84
CA THR A 49 -13.34 4.37 -11.44
C THR A 49 -12.82 5.53 -10.62
N ILE A 50 -12.90 5.42 -9.30
CA ILE A 50 -12.35 6.42 -8.39
C ILE A 50 -10.84 6.61 -8.54
N ASN A 51 -10.11 5.56 -8.93
CA ASN A 51 -8.67 5.64 -9.20
C ASN A 51 -8.37 6.56 -10.38
N GLU A 52 -9.24 6.56 -11.39
CA GLU A 52 -9.11 7.42 -12.58
C GLU A 52 -9.46 8.88 -12.28
N LEU A 53 -10.32 9.14 -11.29
CA LEU A 53 -10.59 10.51 -10.80
C LEU A 53 -9.41 11.16 -10.08
N MET A 54 -8.42 10.40 -9.70
CA MET A 54 -7.25 10.94 -9.00
C MET A 54 -6.22 11.59 -9.94
N PHE A 55 -6.43 11.55 -11.26
CA PHE A 55 -5.62 12.21 -12.30
C PHE A 55 -4.12 12.12 -12.04
N ARG A 56 -3.63 10.93 -11.73
CA ARG A 56 -2.18 10.69 -11.64
C ARG A 56 -1.72 9.93 -12.85
N ASP A 57 -0.66 10.42 -13.47
CA ASP A 57 0.04 9.68 -14.51
C ASP A 57 0.47 8.32 -13.97
N THR A 58 0.19 7.29 -14.75
CA THR A 58 0.64 5.94 -14.41
C THR A 58 2.16 5.89 -14.48
N ILE A 59 2.81 5.73 -13.34
CA ILE A 59 4.26 5.50 -13.30
C ILE A 59 4.54 4.17 -14.02
N SER A 60 5.28 4.22 -15.12
CA SER A 60 5.81 3.01 -15.78
C SER A 60 7.19 2.69 -15.22
N ILE A 61 7.45 1.42 -14.92
CA ILE A 61 8.80 0.94 -14.60
C ILE A 61 9.44 0.51 -15.93
N ASP A 62 10.07 1.45 -16.61
CA ASP A 62 10.83 1.16 -17.84
C ASP A 62 12.33 1.06 -17.57
N ASN A 63 12.72 0.95 -16.29
CA ASN A 63 14.12 0.88 -15.88
C ASN A 63 14.65 -0.56 -15.99
N PRO A 64 15.53 -0.88 -16.96
CA PRO A 64 16.10 -2.22 -17.11
C PRO A 64 16.79 -2.75 -15.85
N SER A 65 17.36 -1.86 -15.03
CA SER A 65 18.01 -2.22 -13.76
C SER A 65 17.05 -2.85 -12.77
N VAL A 66 15.76 -2.46 -12.79
CA VAL A 66 14.72 -3.08 -11.94
C VAL A 66 14.49 -4.54 -12.36
N ILE A 67 14.37 -4.77 -13.67
CA ILE A 67 14.15 -6.12 -14.21
C ILE A 67 15.34 -7.04 -13.87
N ASP A 68 16.56 -6.54 -14.10
CA ASP A 68 17.80 -7.33 -13.89
C ASP A 68 18.01 -7.65 -12.40
N MET A 69 17.61 -6.74 -11.51
CA MET A 69 17.71 -6.96 -10.08
C MET A 69 16.89 -8.19 -9.61
N PHE A 70 15.73 -8.43 -10.18
CA PHE A 70 14.84 -9.51 -9.75
C PHE A 70 15.06 -10.82 -10.51
N ARG A 71 15.63 -10.73 -11.71
CA ARG A 71 15.88 -11.90 -12.54
C ARG A 71 16.79 -12.91 -11.84
N LYS A 72 16.39 -14.20 -11.86
CA LYS A 72 17.11 -15.32 -11.22
C LYS A 72 17.30 -15.19 -9.71
N LYS A 73 16.57 -14.34 -9.02
CA LYS A 73 16.62 -14.17 -7.57
C LYS A 73 15.52 -14.93 -6.85
N THR A 74 15.81 -15.33 -5.61
CA THR A 74 14.79 -15.78 -4.65
C THR A 74 14.34 -14.56 -3.83
N ILE A 75 13.05 -14.28 -3.87
CA ILE A 75 12.47 -13.06 -3.26
C ILE A 75 11.46 -13.49 -2.23
N LEU A 76 11.60 -12.99 -1.00
CA LEU A 76 10.63 -13.19 0.08
C LEU A 76 9.77 -11.94 0.24
N VAL A 77 8.45 -12.12 0.29
CA VAL A 77 7.49 -11.05 0.57
C VAL A 77 6.72 -11.42 1.83
N THR A 78 6.95 -10.72 2.94
CA THR A 78 6.18 -10.89 4.17
C THR A 78 4.96 -9.98 4.16
N GLY A 79 3.84 -10.42 4.76
CA GLY A 79 2.56 -9.74 4.61
C GLY A 79 2.06 -9.80 3.16
N GLY A 80 2.43 -10.89 2.46
CA GLY A 80 2.21 -11.06 1.04
C GLY A 80 0.74 -11.21 0.65
N ALA A 81 -0.14 -11.52 1.58
CA ALA A 81 -1.59 -11.55 1.34
C ALA A 81 -2.27 -10.19 1.60
N GLY A 82 -1.55 -9.20 2.12
CA GLY A 82 -2.02 -7.83 2.27
C GLY A 82 -2.08 -7.07 0.93
N SER A 83 -2.73 -5.90 0.93
CA SER A 83 -2.93 -5.10 -0.30
C SER A 83 -1.62 -4.68 -0.97
N ILE A 84 -0.58 -4.32 -0.20
CA ILE A 84 0.74 -3.94 -0.74
C ILE A 84 1.55 -5.18 -1.09
N GLY A 85 1.61 -6.16 -0.17
CA GLY A 85 2.40 -7.37 -0.40
C GLY A 85 1.93 -8.17 -1.62
N SER A 86 0.62 -8.33 -1.80
CA SER A 86 0.07 -9.05 -2.95
C SER A 86 0.35 -8.36 -4.29
N GLU A 87 0.31 -7.04 -4.31
CA GLU A 87 0.66 -6.28 -5.51
C GLU A 87 2.16 -6.32 -5.81
N ILE A 88 3.02 -6.27 -4.78
CA ILE A 88 4.47 -6.49 -4.94
C ILE A 88 4.72 -7.88 -5.55
N VAL A 89 4.07 -8.93 -5.04
CA VAL A 89 4.16 -10.30 -5.60
C VAL A 89 3.75 -10.31 -7.07
N ASN A 90 2.62 -9.66 -7.41
CA ASN A 90 2.13 -9.59 -8.78
C ASN A 90 3.13 -8.91 -9.72
N GLN A 91 3.65 -7.73 -9.36
CA GLN A 91 4.60 -6.98 -10.17
C GLN A 91 5.95 -7.71 -10.30
N ILE A 92 6.46 -8.33 -9.23
CA ILE A 92 7.70 -9.11 -9.26
C ILE A 92 7.57 -10.34 -10.18
N ALA A 93 6.39 -10.98 -10.22
CA ALA A 93 6.15 -12.13 -11.08
C ALA A 93 6.35 -11.81 -12.58
N GLU A 94 6.05 -10.58 -13.01
CA GLU A 94 6.29 -10.11 -14.38
C GLU A 94 7.78 -10.14 -14.76
N PHE A 95 8.69 -9.97 -13.80
CA PHE A 95 10.14 -9.93 -14.02
C PHE A 95 10.80 -11.33 -14.06
N LYS A 96 10.01 -12.40 -13.95
CA LYS A 96 10.45 -13.80 -14.03
C LYS A 96 11.61 -14.12 -13.07
N PRO A 97 11.41 -13.95 -11.75
CA PRO A 97 12.42 -14.33 -10.75
C PRO A 97 12.65 -15.84 -10.75
N LYS A 98 13.71 -16.30 -10.05
CA LYS A 98 13.94 -17.73 -9.82
C LYS A 98 12.82 -18.32 -8.95
N ARG A 99 12.41 -17.60 -7.90
CA ARG A 99 11.37 -18.01 -6.95
C ARG A 99 10.81 -16.80 -6.21
N ILE A 100 9.51 -16.81 -5.92
CA ILE A 100 8.87 -15.91 -4.98
C ILE A 100 8.41 -16.74 -3.79
N VAL A 101 8.72 -16.31 -2.57
CA VAL A 101 8.19 -16.88 -1.33
C VAL A 101 7.26 -15.86 -0.71
N VAL A 102 6.00 -16.20 -0.58
CA VAL A 102 4.92 -15.36 -0.06
C VAL A 102 4.60 -15.84 1.35
N LEU A 103 4.80 -14.97 2.34
CA LEU A 103 4.58 -15.28 3.73
C LEU A 103 3.49 -14.40 4.32
N ASP A 104 2.48 -15.00 4.95
CA ASP A 104 1.42 -14.31 5.68
C ASP A 104 0.86 -15.21 6.79
N GLN A 105 0.29 -14.61 7.84
CA GLN A 105 -0.41 -15.33 8.90
C GLN A 105 -1.90 -15.54 8.61
N ALA A 106 -2.44 -14.89 7.58
CA ALA A 106 -3.85 -14.93 7.25
C ALA A 106 -4.12 -16.00 6.17
N GLU A 107 -4.60 -17.17 6.56
CA GLU A 107 -4.80 -18.34 5.70
C GLU A 107 -5.68 -18.04 4.48
N THR A 108 -6.89 -17.54 4.67
CA THR A 108 -7.84 -17.30 3.56
C THR A 108 -7.33 -16.27 2.52
N PRO A 109 -6.78 -15.11 2.91
CA PRO A 109 -6.15 -14.20 1.96
C PRO A 109 -4.94 -14.82 1.26
N LEU A 110 -4.13 -15.63 1.97
CA LEU A 110 -2.96 -16.29 1.40
C LEU A 110 -3.36 -17.31 0.32
N ASN A 111 -4.38 -18.11 0.57
CA ASN A 111 -4.95 -19.04 -0.42
C ASN A 111 -5.51 -18.26 -1.64
N SER A 112 -6.15 -17.12 -1.41
CA SER A 112 -6.71 -16.30 -2.50
C SER A 112 -5.61 -15.76 -3.43
N ILE A 113 -4.48 -15.30 -2.89
CA ILE A 113 -3.34 -14.84 -3.72
C ILE A 113 -2.67 -16.01 -4.42
N GLN A 114 -2.56 -17.18 -3.78
CA GLN A 114 -2.02 -18.39 -4.39
C GLN A 114 -2.78 -18.75 -5.67
N LEU A 115 -4.10 -18.81 -5.61
CA LEU A 115 -4.94 -19.11 -6.78
C LEU A 115 -4.78 -18.07 -7.89
N LYS A 116 -4.72 -16.77 -7.53
CA LYS A 116 -4.53 -15.69 -8.51
C LYS A 116 -3.18 -15.77 -9.22
N ILE A 117 -2.11 -15.97 -8.47
CA ILE A 117 -0.75 -16.05 -9.04
C ILE A 117 -0.60 -17.30 -9.90
N ALA A 118 -1.12 -18.46 -9.47
CA ALA A 118 -1.09 -19.68 -10.26
C ALA A 118 -1.83 -19.53 -11.61
N ALA A 119 -2.94 -18.80 -11.63
CA ALA A 119 -3.71 -18.55 -12.85
C ALA A 119 -3.01 -17.52 -13.78
N ALA A 120 -2.45 -16.44 -13.22
CA ALA A 120 -1.83 -15.38 -14.00
C ALA A 120 -0.39 -15.69 -14.47
N PHE A 121 0.36 -16.44 -13.66
CA PHE A 121 1.78 -16.72 -13.87
C PHE A 121 2.12 -18.23 -13.70
N PRO A 122 1.57 -19.13 -14.51
CA PRO A 122 1.72 -20.59 -14.33
C PRO A 122 3.16 -21.10 -14.41
N ASN A 123 4.06 -20.31 -15.00
CA ASN A 123 5.46 -20.68 -15.18
C ASN A 123 6.41 -20.12 -14.10
N ILE A 124 5.87 -19.41 -13.09
CA ILE A 124 6.66 -18.83 -12.00
C ILE A 124 6.62 -19.78 -10.79
N THR A 125 7.78 -20.11 -10.25
CA THR A 125 7.86 -20.83 -8.97
C THR A 125 7.47 -19.87 -7.84
N CYS A 126 6.30 -20.10 -7.25
CA CYS A 126 5.80 -19.32 -6.13
C CYS A 126 5.43 -20.25 -4.97
N GLU A 127 6.02 -20.02 -3.80
CA GLU A 127 5.80 -20.79 -2.58
C GLU A 127 5.00 -19.94 -1.59
N PHE A 128 4.05 -20.56 -0.89
CA PHE A 128 3.15 -19.87 0.02
C PHE A 128 3.29 -20.46 1.41
N GLU A 129 3.75 -19.66 2.37
CA GLU A 129 4.05 -20.08 3.72
C GLU A 129 3.12 -19.38 4.72
N LEU A 130 2.37 -20.19 5.46
CA LEU A 130 1.43 -19.72 6.48
C LEU A 130 2.17 -19.57 7.81
N ILE A 131 2.72 -18.38 8.08
CA ILE A 131 3.60 -18.11 9.22
C ILE A 131 3.33 -16.75 9.83
N ASP A 132 3.39 -16.67 11.17
CA ASP A 132 3.41 -15.44 11.94
C ASP A 132 4.86 -14.93 12.11
N ILE A 133 5.16 -13.72 11.63
CA ILE A 133 6.48 -13.11 11.75
C ILE A 133 6.95 -12.92 13.20
N THR A 134 6.06 -13.03 14.16
CA THR A 134 6.42 -12.94 15.59
C THR A 134 7.05 -14.23 16.13
N ASN A 135 6.95 -15.33 15.39
CA ASN A 135 7.63 -16.59 15.70
C ASN A 135 9.00 -16.63 14.99
N PHE A 136 10.05 -16.32 15.74
CA PHE A 136 11.42 -16.28 15.19
C PHE A 136 11.90 -17.63 14.66
N GLN A 137 11.55 -18.74 15.31
CA GLN A 137 11.97 -20.07 14.90
C GLN A 137 11.40 -20.44 13.51
N GLU A 138 10.12 -20.15 13.27
CA GLU A 138 9.50 -20.38 11.96
C GLU A 138 10.10 -19.48 10.87
N ILE A 139 10.35 -18.19 11.19
CA ILE A 139 11.05 -17.29 10.27
C ILE A 139 12.44 -17.81 9.93
N GLU A 140 13.18 -18.28 10.91
CA GLU A 140 14.52 -18.82 10.71
C GLU A 140 14.50 -20.05 9.78
N MET A 141 13.55 -20.97 9.96
CA MET A 141 13.35 -22.12 9.06
C MET A 141 13.08 -21.71 7.60
N ILE A 142 12.32 -20.62 7.39
CA ILE A 142 12.06 -20.09 6.05
C ILE A 142 13.34 -19.55 5.41
N PHE A 143 14.14 -18.79 6.15
CA PHE A 143 15.39 -18.27 5.62
C PHE A 143 16.41 -19.39 5.34
N GLU A 144 16.49 -20.41 6.18
CA GLU A 144 17.32 -21.58 5.96
C GLU A 144 16.88 -22.34 4.70
N LYS A 145 15.57 -22.61 4.56
CA LYS A 145 14.99 -23.37 3.44
C LYS A 145 15.16 -22.66 2.10
N TYR A 146 14.94 -21.36 2.05
CA TYR A 146 14.83 -20.62 0.78
C TYR A 146 16.01 -19.71 0.48
N SER A 147 16.81 -19.32 1.48
CA SER A 147 17.95 -18.39 1.36
C SER A 147 17.63 -17.17 0.47
N PRO A 148 16.66 -16.30 0.85
CA PRO A 148 16.18 -15.23 -0.01
C PRO A 148 17.28 -14.20 -0.28
N ASP A 149 17.47 -13.85 -1.56
CA ASP A 149 18.36 -12.77 -1.98
C ASP A 149 17.80 -11.39 -1.58
N ILE A 150 16.48 -11.25 -1.67
CA ILE A 150 15.77 -9.98 -1.46
C ILE A 150 14.55 -10.23 -0.58
N VAL A 151 14.32 -9.35 0.38
CA VAL A 151 13.14 -9.36 1.25
C VAL A 151 12.37 -8.06 1.07
N PHE A 152 11.07 -8.17 0.76
CA PHE A 152 10.10 -7.09 0.89
C PHE A 152 9.28 -7.31 2.15
N HIS A 153 9.45 -6.45 3.13
CA HIS A 153 8.79 -6.58 4.41
C HIS A 153 7.57 -5.66 4.49
N ALA A 154 6.39 -6.21 4.11
CA ALA A 154 5.11 -5.52 4.14
C ALA A 154 4.19 -5.95 5.30
N ALA A 155 4.59 -6.97 6.08
CA ALA A 155 3.82 -7.44 7.23
C ALA A 155 3.77 -6.38 8.33
N ALA A 156 2.58 -5.92 8.69
CA ALA A 156 2.34 -4.99 9.79
C ALA A 156 0.84 -4.87 10.10
N TYR A 157 0.52 -4.52 11.33
CA TYR A 157 -0.80 -3.99 11.68
C TYR A 157 -0.85 -2.48 11.43
N LYS A 158 -1.94 -1.99 10.81
CA LYS A 158 -2.05 -0.61 10.31
C LYS A 158 -3.27 0.19 10.82
N HIS A 159 -4.25 -0.48 11.43
CA HIS A 159 -5.50 0.18 11.85
C HIS A 159 -5.31 0.96 13.14
N VAL A 160 -5.16 2.28 13.03
CA VAL A 160 -4.86 3.17 14.16
C VAL A 160 -5.85 3.00 15.32
N PRO A 161 -7.20 3.07 15.13
CA PRO A 161 -8.12 2.96 16.27
C PRO A 161 -8.02 1.62 17.00
N LEU A 162 -7.76 0.53 16.26
CA LEU A 162 -7.65 -0.79 16.85
C LEU A 162 -6.35 -0.93 17.66
N LEU A 163 -5.26 -0.37 17.16
CA LEU A 163 -3.96 -0.44 17.82
C LEU A 163 -3.86 0.47 19.05
N GLU A 164 -4.61 1.56 19.12
CA GLU A 164 -4.72 2.35 20.36
C GLU A 164 -5.28 1.53 21.53
N SER A 165 -6.20 0.61 21.26
CA SER A 165 -6.75 -0.31 22.27
C SER A 165 -5.93 -1.58 22.45
N ASN A 166 -5.03 -1.89 21.49
CA ASN A 166 -4.26 -3.13 21.45
C ASN A 166 -2.76 -2.85 21.21
N PHE A 167 -2.18 -1.91 21.95
CA PHE A 167 -0.82 -1.42 21.72
C PHE A 167 0.24 -2.52 21.80
N MET A 168 0.06 -3.53 22.63
CA MET A 168 0.98 -4.66 22.74
C MET A 168 1.07 -5.44 21.42
N GLN A 169 -0.01 -5.52 20.65
CA GLN A 169 0.00 -6.17 19.34
C GLN A 169 0.77 -5.35 18.31
N ALA A 170 0.69 -4.01 18.38
CA ALA A 170 1.53 -3.16 17.55
C ALA A 170 3.03 -3.37 17.85
N ILE A 171 3.39 -3.47 19.12
CA ILE A 171 4.79 -3.75 19.52
C ILE A 171 5.21 -5.15 19.07
N LYS A 172 4.38 -6.16 19.34
CA LYS A 172 4.69 -7.55 19.01
C LYS A 172 4.91 -7.73 17.50
N VAL A 173 3.98 -7.25 16.68
CA VAL A 173 4.01 -7.48 15.23
C VAL A 173 4.90 -6.46 14.54
N ASN A 174 4.65 -5.14 14.72
CA ASN A 174 5.35 -4.12 13.94
C ASN A 174 6.80 -3.92 14.38
N VAL A 175 7.13 -4.16 15.66
CA VAL A 175 8.49 -3.96 16.16
C VAL A 175 9.24 -5.30 16.21
N PHE A 176 8.78 -6.25 17.05
CA PHE A 176 9.50 -7.52 17.20
C PHE A 176 9.39 -8.40 15.97
N GLY A 177 8.23 -8.45 15.29
CA GLY A 177 8.08 -9.17 14.03
C GLY A 177 9.04 -8.64 12.95
N THR A 178 9.14 -7.30 12.80
CA THR A 178 10.13 -6.69 11.89
C THR A 178 11.56 -7.05 12.29
N LYS A 179 11.88 -7.00 13.59
CA LYS A 179 13.21 -7.38 14.10
C LYS A 179 13.54 -8.84 13.78
N ASN A 180 12.60 -9.76 13.98
CA ASN A 180 12.78 -11.18 13.68
C ASN A 180 13.15 -11.42 12.20
N VAL A 181 12.39 -10.83 11.29
CA VAL A 181 12.65 -10.95 9.83
C VAL A 181 14.00 -10.33 9.47
N LEU A 182 14.34 -9.20 10.08
CA LEU A 182 15.62 -8.51 9.85
C LEU A 182 16.83 -9.30 10.40
N ASP A 183 16.71 -9.85 11.59
CA ASP A 183 17.78 -10.68 12.20
C ASP A 183 18.03 -11.94 11.36
N ALA A 184 16.96 -12.58 10.86
CA ALA A 184 17.09 -13.70 9.94
C ALA A 184 17.74 -13.27 8.61
N ALA A 185 17.36 -12.13 8.04
CA ALA A 185 17.97 -11.60 6.82
C ALA A 185 19.47 -11.35 6.98
N LEU A 186 19.90 -10.82 8.14
CA LEU A 186 21.33 -10.66 8.49
C LEU A 186 22.03 -12.01 8.63
N LYS A 187 21.43 -12.95 9.36
CA LYS A 187 22.02 -14.27 9.62
C LYS A 187 22.23 -15.09 8.36
N TYR A 188 21.28 -15.03 7.43
CA TYR A 188 21.29 -15.83 6.19
C TYR A 188 21.81 -15.09 4.96
N ASN A 189 22.56 -14.01 5.16
CA ASN A 189 23.25 -13.25 4.10
C ASN A 189 22.34 -12.74 2.97
N THR A 190 21.12 -12.34 3.27
CA THR A 190 20.24 -11.62 2.35
C THR A 190 20.95 -10.37 1.82
N LYS A 191 20.76 -10.05 0.55
CA LYS A 191 21.43 -8.89 -0.08
C LYS A 191 20.69 -7.59 0.15
N ARG A 192 19.35 -7.62 0.09
CA ARG A 192 18.48 -6.45 0.21
C ARG A 192 17.29 -6.72 1.11
N PHE A 193 16.98 -5.74 1.94
CA PHE A 193 15.81 -5.73 2.81
C PHE A 193 15.06 -4.41 2.59
N VAL A 194 13.90 -4.48 1.93
CA VAL A 194 13.06 -3.32 1.66
C VAL A 194 11.92 -3.28 2.67
N PHE A 195 11.96 -2.30 3.56
CA PHE A 195 10.99 -2.15 4.64
C PHE A 195 9.91 -1.15 4.26
N ILE A 196 8.67 -1.61 4.16
CA ILE A 196 7.51 -0.78 3.87
C ILE A 196 7.06 -0.06 5.14
N SER A 197 7.21 1.25 5.17
CA SER A 197 6.79 2.13 6.26
C SER A 197 5.67 3.09 5.82
N THR A 198 5.44 4.15 6.57
CA THR A 198 4.29 5.03 6.39
C THR A 198 4.65 6.49 6.73
N ASP A 199 3.91 7.43 6.18
CA ASP A 199 3.90 8.85 6.56
C ASP A 199 3.65 9.06 8.06
N LYS A 200 2.89 8.17 8.70
CA LYS A 200 2.53 8.23 10.12
C LYS A 200 3.69 7.90 11.07
N ALA A 201 4.82 7.40 10.55
CA ALA A 201 6.07 7.24 11.29
C ALA A 201 6.85 8.57 11.43
N VAL A 202 6.43 9.64 10.71
CA VAL A 202 6.99 10.99 10.87
C VAL A 202 6.30 11.69 12.03
N ASN A 203 7.08 12.08 13.05
CA ASN A 203 6.53 12.71 14.27
C ASN A 203 5.26 12.01 14.78
N PRO A 204 5.33 10.72 15.14
CA PRO A 204 4.17 9.89 15.37
C PRO A 204 3.30 10.39 16.53
N THR A 205 2.00 10.53 16.29
CA THR A 205 1.00 10.96 17.27
C THR A 205 0.06 9.82 17.70
N ASN A 206 0.36 8.59 17.27
CA ASN A 206 -0.45 7.40 17.54
C ASN A 206 0.45 6.16 17.66
N ILE A 207 -0.08 5.11 18.31
CA ILE A 207 0.64 3.85 18.58
C ILE A 207 1.15 3.20 17.30
N MET A 208 0.32 3.15 16.25
CA MET A 208 0.71 2.54 14.97
C MET A 208 1.91 3.26 14.35
N GLY A 209 1.87 4.60 14.26
CA GLY A 209 2.98 5.40 13.75
C GLY A 209 4.24 5.26 14.61
N ALA A 210 4.09 5.26 15.95
CA ALA A 210 5.20 5.06 16.87
C ALA A 210 5.85 3.69 16.72
N SER A 211 5.05 2.61 16.59
CA SER A 211 5.57 1.25 16.38
C SER A 211 6.35 1.12 15.06
N LYS A 212 5.85 1.73 13.97
CA LYS A 212 6.58 1.77 12.69
C LYS A 212 7.87 2.58 12.81
N ARG A 213 7.86 3.72 13.52
CA ARG A 213 9.08 4.52 13.74
C ARG A 213 10.13 3.77 14.54
N ILE A 214 9.75 3.03 15.58
CA ILE A 214 10.68 2.18 16.33
C ILE A 214 11.30 1.12 15.41
N ALA A 215 10.49 0.47 14.58
CA ALA A 215 10.98 -0.52 13.61
C ALA A 215 11.94 0.09 12.57
N GLU A 216 11.70 1.32 12.09
CA GLU A 216 12.64 2.05 11.24
C GLU A 216 13.97 2.30 11.92
N ILE A 217 13.96 2.72 13.20
CA ILE A 217 15.17 2.97 13.99
C ILE A 217 15.97 1.67 14.17
N ILE A 218 15.29 0.54 14.45
CA ILE A 218 15.94 -0.76 14.54
C ILE A 218 16.59 -1.11 13.19
N ALA A 219 15.88 -0.96 12.07
CA ALA A 219 16.38 -1.26 10.74
C ALA A 219 17.61 -0.41 10.39
N GLN A 220 17.55 0.91 10.60
CA GLN A 220 18.70 1.80 10.37
C GLN A 220 19.88 1.47 11.29
N SER A 221 19.62 1.24 12.60
CA SER A 221 20.66 0.85 13.54
C SER A 221 21.34 -0.45 13.14
N SER A 222 20.57 -1.42 12.64
CA SER A 222 21.11 -2.69 12.15
C SER A 222 21.98 -2.50 10.92
N PHE A 223 21.63 -1.59 10.02
CA PHE A 223 22.47 -1.25 8.86
C PHE A 223 23.82 -0.65 9.29
N PHE A 224 23.79 0.37 10.13
CA PHE A 224 25.01 1.07 10.54
C PHE A 224 25.94 0.26 11.47
N LYS A 225 25.44 -0.81 12.08
CA LYS A 225 26.25 -1.72 12.94
C LYS A 225 26.94 -2.82 12.15
N GLN A 226 26.63 -3.00 10.87
CA GLN A 226 27.26 -4.04 10.07
C GLN A 226 28.74 -3.73 9.81
N ASN A 227 29.61 -4.70 10.12
CA ASN A 227 31.04 -4.64 9.83
C ASN A 227 31.37 -5.73 8.80
N GLY A 228 31.98 -5.39 7.68
CA GLY A 228 32.43 -6.37 6.69
C GLY A 228 32.10 -6.04 5.24
N ASN A 229 32.57 -6.90 4.32
CA ASN A 229 32.49 -6.69 2.87
C ASN A 229 31.13 -7.04 2.24
N GLN A 230 30.25 -7.72 2.99
CA GLN A 230 28.89 -8.07 2.52
C GLN A 230 27.87 -7.50 3.50
N GLN A 231 27.45 -6.27 3.24
CA GLN A 231 26.41 -5.63 4.04
C GLN A 231 25.03 -5.89 3.43
N LEU A 232 24.07 -6.27 4.28
CA LEU A 232 22.66 -6.24 3.96
C LEU A 232 22.24 -4.79 3.67
N GLN A 233 21.83 -4.49 2.46
CA GLN A 233 21.31 -3.18 2.11
C GLN A 233 19.88 -3.05 2.64
N ILE A 234 19.69 -2.19 3.63
CA ILE A 234 18.41 -1.96 4.29
C ILE A 234 17.82 -0.66 3.77
N ILE A 235 16.75 -0.74 3.02
CA ILE A 235 16.05 0.38 2.38
C ILE A 235 14.68 0.54 3.05
N ILE A 236 14.35 1.75 3.47
CA ILE A 236 13.06 2.07 4.07
C ILE A 236 12.26 2.94 3.10
N THR A 237 10.97 2.62 2.90
CA THR A 237 10.08 3.42 2.08
C THR A 237 8.93 3.95 2.90
N ARG A 238 8.59 5.24 2.73
CA ARG A 238 7.47 5.92 3.38
C ARG A 238 6.53 6.49 2.33
N PHE A 239 5.27 6.15 2.46
CA PHE A 239 4.19 6.75 1.67
C PHE A 239 2.91 6.88 2.51
N GLY A 240 1.96 7.67 2.01
CA GLY A 240 0.70 7.95 2.68
C GLY A 240 -0.36 6.87 2.46
N ASN A 241 -1.62 7.30 2.31
CA ASN A 241 -2.70 6.34 2.11
C ASN A 241 -2.69 5.80 0.68
N VAL A 242 -3.07 4.53 0.54
CA VAL A 242 -3.29 3.91 -0.76
C VAL A 242 -4.77 3.64 -0.98
N LEU A 243 -5.25 3.94 -2.19
CA LEU A 243 -6.65 3.78 -2.56
C LEU A 243 -7.03 2.30 -2.64
N GLY A 244 -8.25 1.99 -2.22
CA GLY A 244 -8.81 0.63 -2.33
C GLY A 244 -8.11 -0.42 -1.47
N SER A 245 -7.18 -0.04 -0.57
CA SER A 245 -6.57 -1.00 0.36
C SER A 245 -7.58 -1.50 1.38
N ASN A 246 -7.40 -2.74 1.87
CA ASN A 246 -8.28 -3.37 2.85
C ASN A 246 -8.53 -2.45 4.06
N GLY A 247 -9.81 -2.22 4.39
CA GLY A 247 -10.23 -1.33 5.46
C GLY A 247 -9.93 0.15 5.22
N SER A 248 -9.76 0.57 3.97
CA SER A 248 -9.59 1.99 3.60
C SER A 248 -10.91 2.76 3.69
N VAL A 249 -10.81 4.09 3.73
CA VAL A 249 -11.96 4.99 3.70
C VAL A 249 -12.79 4.82 2.43
N VAL A 250 -12.19 4.45 1.31
CA VAL A 250 -12.88 4.20 0.05
C VAL A 250 -13.83 3.00 0.18
N ASN A 251 -13.33 1.87 0.66
CA ASN A 251 -14.15 0.66 0.85
C ASN A 251 -15.29 0.91 1.85
N LEU A 252 -15.02 1.69 2.91
CA LEU A 252 -16.05 2.09 3.87
C LEU A 252 -17.15 2.92 3.19
N PHE A 253 -16.77 3.90 2.38
CA PHE A 253 -17.73 4.74 1.67
C PHE A 253 -18.53 3.94 0.64
N GLU A 254 -17.90 3.05 -0.12
CA GLU A 254 -18.58 2.13 -1.03
C GLU A 254 -19.64 1.29 -0.31
N GLU A 255 -19.28 0.70 0.83
CA GLU A 255 -20.21 -0.08 1.65
C GLU A 255 -21.38 0.77 2.17
N GLN A 256 -21.10 2.01 2.62
CA GLN A 256 -22.13 2.93 3.10
C GLN A 256 -23.05 3.38 1.96
N ILE A 257 -22.52 3.65 0.76
CA ILE A 257 -23.31 3.97 -0.42
C ILE A 257 -24.22 2.81 -0.80
N GLN A 258 -23.69 1.58 -0.84
CA GLN A 258 -24.49 0.37 -1.14
C GLN A 258 -25.64 0.14 -0.15
N LYS A 259 -25.46 0.55 1.10
CA LYS A 259 -26.49 0.47 2.16
C LYS A 259 -27.49 1.64 2.14
N GLY A 260 -27.36 2.59 1.23
CA GLY A 260 -28.23 3.77 1.14
C GLY A 260 -27.80 4.94 2.06
N GLY A 261 -26.59 4.92 2.57
CA GLY A 261 -26.01 5.98 3.40
C GLY A 261 -26.44 5.95 4.88
N PRO A 262 -26.14 7.03 5.63
CA PRO A 262 -25.30 8.15 5.26
C PRO A 262 -23.82 7.77 5.20
N ILE A 263 -23.02 8.53 4.41
CA ILE A 263 -21.56 8.43 4.49
C ILE A 263 -21.08 9.13 5.76
N THR A 264 -20.16 8.50 6.49
CA THR A 264 -19.63 9.06 7.73
C THR A 264 -18.23 9.64 7.53
N VAL A 265 -18.07 10.94 7.81
CA VAL A 265 -16.79 11.66 7.76
C VAL A 265 -16.46 12.17 9.15
N THR A 266 -15.22 11.99 9.61
CA THR A 266 -14.83 12.37 10.97
C THR A 266 -14.72 13.88 11.18
N HIS A 267 -14.27 14.62 10.16
CA HIS A 267 -14.18 16.10 10.22
C HIS A 267 -14.15 16.66 8.79
N PRO A 268 -14.84 17.77 8.49
CA PRO A 268 -14.96 18.31 7.13
C PRO A 268 -13.62 18.78 6.52
N GLU A 269 -12.69 19.24 7.36
CA GLU A 269 -11.38 19.75 6.90
C GLU A 269 -10.28 18.70 6.86
N ILE A 270 -10.60 17.41 7.02
CA ILE A 270 -9.58 16.37 6.91
C ILE A 270 -9.11 16.23 5.47
N ASN A 271 -7.83 16.44 5.28
CA ASN A 271 -7.11 16.16 4.04
C ASN A 271 -6.27 14.90 4.18
N ARG A 272 -6.14 14.13 3.09
CA ARG A 272 -5.25 12.98 3.01
C ARG A 272 -4.57 12.96 1.66
N PHE A 273 -3.33 12.51 1.66
CA PHE A 273 -2.64 12.15 0.44
C PHE A 273 -3.04 10.74 0.04
N PHE A 274 -3.24 10.53 -1.25
CA PHE A 274 -3.57 9.22 -1.80
C PHE A 274 -2.67 8.88 -2.98
N MET A 275 -2.43 7.60 -3.14
CA MET A 275 -1.69 6.99 -4.23
C MET A 275 -2.41 5.69 -4.60
N THR A 276 -2.30 5.22 -5.82
CA THR A 276 -2.82 3.89 -6.16
C THR A 276 -1.91 2.79 -5.61
N ILE A 277 -2.45 1.60 -5.34
CA ILE A 277 -1.63 0.47 -4.86
C ILE A 277 -0.55 0.09 -5.88
N PRO A 278 -0.85 -0.04 -7.20
CA PRO A 278 0.17 -0.33 -8.20
C PRO A 278 1.28 0.72 -8.27
N GLU A 279 0.94 2.01 -8.20
CA GLU A 279 1.92 3.11 -8.19
C GLU A 279 2.85 3.02 -6.97
N ALA A 280 2.29 2.85 -5.76
CA ALA A 280 3.08 2.72 -4.54
C ALA A 280 4.05 1.53 -4.62
N CYS A 281 3.59 0.38 -5.14
CA CYS A 281 4.42 -0.81 -5.27
C CYS A 281 5.53 -0.62 -6.32
N LYS A 282 5.25 0.02 -7.44
CA LYS A 282 6.28 0.39 -8.43
C LYS A 282 7.40 1.22 -7.81
N LEU A 283 7.04 2.27 -7.07
CA LEU A 283 8.02 3.11 -6.36
C LEU A 283 8.80 2.33 -5.28
N VAL A 284 8.16 1.37 -4.60
CA VAL A 284 8.86 0.47 -3.66
C VAL A 284 9.90 -0.40 -4.38
N LEU A 285 9.56 -0.96 -5.55
CA LEU A 285 10.49 -1.76 -6.34
C LEU A 285 11.67 -0.91 -6.85
N GLU A 286 11.41 0.29 -7.33
CA GLU A 286 12.45 1.22 -7.74
C GLU A 286 13.36 1.64 -6.57
N ALA A 287 12.78 2.06 -5.44
CA ALA A 287 13.55 2.38 -4.24
C ALA A 287 14.41 1.20 -3.79
N GLY A 288 13.84 -0.02 -3.83
CA GLY A 288 14.57 -1.25 -3.58
C GLY A 288 15.75 -1.47 -4.52
N THR A 289 15.69 -0.99 -5.75
CA THR A 289 16.76 -1.10 -6.75
C THR A 289 17.82 -0.02 -6.58
N MET A 290 17.39 1.23 -6.37
CA MET A 290 18.27 2.40 -6.31
C MET A 290 19.02 2.54 -4.99
N GLY A 291 18.42 2.09 -3.87
CA GLY A 291 18.97 2.27 -2.53
C GLY A 291 20.30 1.55 -2.35
N ALA A 292 21.24 2.22 -1.70
CA ALA A 292 22.53 1.69 -1.29
C ALA A 292 22.53 1.14 0.15
N GLY A 293 21.47 1.41 0.92
CA GLY A 293 21.25 0.98 2.30
C GLY A 293 21.36 2.12 3.30
N GLY A 294 20.52 2.08 4.34
CA GLY A 294 20.44 3.11 5.39
C GLY A 294 19.50 4.28 5.07
N GLU A 295 19.02 4.40 3.83
CA GLU A 295 18.16 5.49 3.40
C GLU A 295 16.70 5.27 3.77
N ILE A 296 15.99 6.39 3.86
CA ILE A 296 14.51 6.44 3.91
C ILE A 296 14.03 7.18 2.67
N PHE A 297 13.42 6.47 1.75
CA PHE A 297 12.76 7.05 0.58
C PHE A 297 11.36 7.53 0.96
N VAL A 298 11.09 8.79 0.74
CA VAL A 298 9.76 9.39 0.95
C VAL A 298 9.15 9.65 -0.42
N PHE A 299 8.01 9.04 -0.70
CA PHE A 299 7.37 9.16 -2.01
C PHE A 299 6.59 10.48 -2.11
N ASP A 300 6.66 11.10 -3.27
CA ASP A 300 5.82 12.24 -3.60
C ASP A 300 4.37 11.77 -3.72
N MET A 301 3.54 12.26 -2.82
CA MET A 301 2.12 11.91 -2.74
C MET A 301 1.22 12.85 -3.57
N GLY A 302 1.80 13.83 -4.28
CA GLY A 302 1.05 14.84 -5.03
C GLY A 302 0.22 15.75 -4.12
N LYS A 303 -0.98 16.15 -4.59
CA LYS A 303 -1.84 17.07 -3.85
C LYS A 303 -2.73 16.33 -2.84
N PRO A 304 -2.95 16.90 -1.64
CA PRO A 304 -3.87 16.32 -0.66
C PRO A 304 -5.32 16.50 -1.11
N ILE A 305 -6.17 15.53 -0.78
CA ILE A 305 -7.59 15.51 -1.12
C ILE A 305 -8.41 15.64 0.17
N LYS A 306 -9.43 16.50 0.15
CA LYS A 306 -10.42 16.57 1.23
C LYS A 306 -11.27 15.29 1.24
N ILE A 307 -11.39 14.67 2.40
CA ILE A 307 -12.18 13.43 2.53
C ILE A 307 -13.66 13.65 2.22
N ILE A 308 -14.18 14.84 2.49
CA ILE A 308 -15.55 15.19 2.15
C ILE A 308 -15.77 15.29 0.63
N ASP A 309 -14.79 15.79 -0.13
CA ASP A 309 -14.87 15.87 -1.58
C ASP A 309 -14.74 14.47 -2.20
N LEU A 310 -13.89 13.62 -1.64
CA LEU A 310 -13.82 12.21 -2.00
C LEU A 310 -15.19 11.53 -1.83
N ALA A 311 -15.87 11.75 -0.69
CA ALA A 311 -17.20 11.20 -0.43
C ALA A 311 -18.23 11.67 -1.46
N LYS A 312 -18.27 12.97 -1.77
CA LYS A 312 -19.17 13.53 -2.79
C LYS A 312 -18.92 12.95 -4.18
N ASN A 313 -17.65 12.81 -4.58
CA ASN A 313 -17.28 12.22 -5.85
C ASN A 313 -17.71 10.75 -5.94
N MET A 314 -17.57 9.99 -4.84
CA MET A 314 -18.02 8.59 -4.80
C MET A 314 -19.54 8.46 -4.91
N ILE A 315 -20.31 9.32 -4.26
CA ILE A 315 -21.77 9.37 -4.40
C ILE A 315 -22.13 9.63 -5.86
N ALA A 316 -21.52 10.64 -6.49
CA ALA A 316 -21.77 10.99 -7.88
C ALA A 316 -21.39 9.87 -8.85
N LEU A 317 -20.26 9.19 -8.67
CA LEU A 317 -19.86 8.02 -9.47
C LEU A 317 -20.83 6.84 -9.36
N SER A 318 -21.54 6.75 -8.23
CA SER A 318 -22.58 5.73 -8.04
C SER A 318 -23.91 6.11 -8.70
N GLY A 319 -23.99 7.27 -9.37
CA GLY A 319 -25.19 7.78 -10.02
C GLY A 319 -26.19 8.40 -9.05
N LEU A 320 -25.75 8.73 -7.84
CA LEU A 320 -26.58 9.29 -6.76
C LEU A 320 -26.21 10.75 -6.50
N ASN A 321 -27.09 11.50 -5.83
CA ASN A 321 -26.89 12.93 -5.52
C ASN A 321 -26.70 13.15 -4.02
N TYR A 322 -25.73 13.97 -3.69
CA TYR A 322 -25.60 14.57 -2.37
C TYR A 322 -26.37 15.92 -2.33
N PRO A 323 -27.17 16.23 -1.29
CA PRO A 323 -27.52 15.36 -0.15
C PRO A 323 -28.80 14.56 -0.37
N ASN A 324 -29.47 14.64 -1.53
CA ASN A 324 -30.84 14.18 -1.75
C ASN A 324 -31.01 12.67 -1.68
N ASP A 325 -30.06 11.91 -2.29
CA ASP A 325 -30.13 10.45 -2.32
C ASP A 325 -29.29 9.85 -1.16
N ILE A 326 -28.11 10.44 -0.91
CA ILE A 326 -27.21 10.04 0.20
C ILE A 326 -26.66 11.30 0.88
N ASP A 327 -26.78 11.35 2.19
CA ASP A 327 -26.23 12.42 3.02
C ASP A 327 -24.82 12.06 3.57
N ILE A 328 -24.06 13.10 3.95
CA ILE A 328 -22.75 12.98 4.58
C ILE A 328 -22.86 13.46 6.03
N LYS A 329 -22.69 12.55 6.99
CA LYS A 329 -22.75 12.83 8.42
C LYS A 329 -21.36 13.05 9.01
N ILE A 330 -21.17 14.17 9.67
CA ILE A 330 -19.95 14.44 10.44
C ILE A 330 -20.09 13.76 11.82
N VAL A 331 -19.23 12.78 12.09
CA VAL A 331 -19.33 11.94 13.32
C VAL A 331 -18.37 12.39 14.43
N GLY A 332 -17.52 13.39 14.18
CA GLY A 332 -16.46 13.80 15.10
C GLY A 332 -15.30 12.79 15.15
N GLY A 333 -14.09 13.27 15.31
CA GLY A 333 -12.93 12.39 15.57
C GLY A 333 -12.97 11.95 17.04
N ARG A 334 -12.77 10.65 17.32
CA ARG A 334 -12.42 10.23 18.69
C ARG A 334 -11.09 10.89 19.05
N ARG A 335 -11.03 11.63 20.16
CA ARG A 335 -9.75 12.07 20.74
C ARG A 335 -8.95 10.81 21.07
N LEU A 336 -7.81 10.64 20.43
CA LEU A 336 -6.94 9.50 20.71
C LEU A 336 -6.29 9.73 22.09
N PRO A 337 -6.32 8.75 23.00
CA PRO A 337 -5.80 8.88 24.37
C PRO A 337 -4.34 9.35 24.42
N LEU A 338 -3.52 8.99 23.39
CA LEU A 338 -2.10 9.35 23.34
C LEU A 338 -1.88 10.87 23.27
N VAL A 339 -2.75 11.61 22.57
CA VAL A 339 -2.65 13.08 22.47
C VAL A 339 -2.85 13.74 23.84
N ASP A 340 -3.72 13.18 24.66
CA ASP A 340 -3.96 13.69 26.02
C ASP A 340 -2.83 13.30 26.99
N ILE A 341 -2.18 12.16 26.80
CA ILE A 341 -1.02 11.71 27.56
C ILE A 341 0.19 12.59 27.23
N LEU A 342 0.46 12.87 25.95
CA LEU A 342 1.59 13.68 25.52
C LEU A 342 1.44 15.15 25.92
N LYS A 343 0.20 15.69 25.96
CA LYS A 343 -0.06 17.05 26.44
C LYS A 343 0.15 17.21 27.96
N LYS A 344 0.12 16.14 28.72
CA LYS A 344 0.39 16.15 30.19
C LYS A 344 1.85 15.98 30.55
N GLN A 345 2.71 15.62 29.60
CA GLN A 345 4.17 15.59 29.83
C GLN A 345 4.72 17.01 29.72
N ARG A 346 5.26 17.55 30.83
CA ARG A 346 5.98 18.82 30.85
C ARG A 346 7.20 18.73 29.92
N PRO A 347 7.57 19.83 29.25
CA PRO A 347 8.76 19.83 28.41
C PRO A 347 10.01 19.44 29.20
N PHE A 348 10.90 18.71 28.56
CA PHE A 348 12.16 18.17 29.13
C PHE A 348 13.16 19.26 29.65
N SER A 349 12.83 20.54 29.47
CA SER A 349 13.63 21.70 29.85
C SER A 349 13.46 22.14 31.31
N GLU A 350 12.65 21.45 32.12
CA GLU A 350 12.39 21.80 33.51
C GLU A 350 12.72 20.64 34.50
N ARG A 351 13.76 19.85 34.20
CA ARG A 351 14.37 18.92 35.17
C ARG A 351 15.86 19.16 35.34
#